data_476f85337c509c8e4fb8a1c65120a26f
#
_entry.id   476f85337c509c8e4fb8a1c65120a26f
#
_cell.length_a   1.000
_cell.length_b   1.000
_cell.length_c   1.000
_cell.angle_alpha   90.00
_cell.angle_beta   90.00
_cell.angle_gamma   90.00
#
_symmetry.space_group_name_H-M   'P 1'
#
loop_
_entity.id
_entity.type
_entity.pdbx_description
1 polymer ?
#
loop_
_entity_poly.entity_id
_entity_poly.type
_entity_poly.pdbx_seq_one_letter_code
_entity_poly.pdbx_strand_id
1 'polypeptide(L)'
;MIRLSEQSPLGTGRHRKCYAHPEDAQRCIKIVYHRGDGGDKEIRRELKYYAHLGRRLKDWSGIPRYHGTVETDCGTGYVYDVIADFDGKPSITLIEFAEQCRYEEDIAQLRQLLKQLKRYLQDNRIVTMSLKPQNILCHRISESEVIPVVCDNIGESTLIPLATWSKWCCLRKQERLWKRFIAQPALAIALQKDLQPRESKTLALTSREA
;
A
#
# COMPACT_ATOMS: atom_id res chain seq x y z
N MET A 1 -3.01 -23.52 -16.49
CA MET A 1 -1.96 -22.46 -16.59
C MET A 1 -2.65 -21.15 -16.94
N ILE A 2 -2.51 -20.15 -16.08
CA ILE A 2 -3.14 -18.84 -16.25
C ILE A 2 -2.38 -18.05 -17.33
N ARG A 3 -3.12 -17.40 -18.24
CA ARG A 3 -2.55 -16.52 -19.28
C ARG A 3 -2.57 -15.06 -18.79
N LEU A 4 -1.41 -14.44 -18.69
CA LEU A 4 -1.22 -13.05 -18.26
C LEU A 4 -0.55 -12.19 -19.36
N SER A 5 0.13 -12.80 -20.32
CA SER A 5 0.89 -12.10 -21.37
C SER A 5 0.04 -11.14 -22.21
N GLU A 6 -1.26 -11.43 -22.36
CA GLU A 6 -2.22 -10.62 -23.11
C GLU A 6 -2.90 -9.52 -22.27
N GLN A 7 -2.63 -9.48 -20.95
CA GLN A 7 -3.23 -8.53 -20.03
C GLN A 7 -2.33 -7.32 -19.78
N SER A 8 -2.93 -6.15 -19.62
CA SER A 8 -2.24 -4.99 -19.07
C SER A 8 -2.06 -5.15 -17.56
N PRO A 9 -0.87 -4.90 -17.00
CA PRO A 9 -0.65 -4.99 -15.58
C PRO A 9 -1.40 -3.86 -14.83
N LEU A 10 -1.95 -4.18 -13.66
CA LEU A 10 -2.49 -3.21 -12.70
C LEU A 10 -1.41 -2.24 -12.18
N GLY A 11 -0.17 -2.72 -12.13
CA GLY A 11 0.97 -1.93 -11.68
C GLY A 11 2.28 -2.58 -12.07
N THR A 12 3.30 -1.76 -12.31
CA THR A 12 4.65 -2.20 -12.66
C THR A 12 5.65 -1.57 -11.70
N GLY A 13 6.32 -2.42 -10.92
CA GLY A 13 7.44 -2.04 -10.05
C GLY A 13 8.79 -2.36 -10.70
N ARG A 14 9.89 -2.12 -9.96
CA ARG A 14 11.27 -2.38 -10.47
C ARG A 14 11.51 -3.86 -10.83
N HIS A 15 11.00 -4.80 -10.04
CA HIS A 15 11.27 -6.23 -10.21
C HIS A 15 10.00 -7.05 -10.45
N ARG A 16 8.81 -6.46 -10.24
CA ARG A 16 7.53 -7.16 -10.25
C ARG A 16 6.49 -6.42 -11.07
N LYS A 17 5.63 -7.19 -11.77
CA LYS A 17 4.39 -6.72 -12.37
C LYS A 17 3.22 -7.35 -11.62
N CYS A 18 2.16 -6.59 -11.42
CA CYS A 18 0.92 -7.03 -10.78
C CYS A 18 -0.19 -7.07 -11.82
N TYR A 19 -0.88 -8.19 -11.91
CA TYR A 19 -1.99 -8.43 -12.84
C TYR A 19 -3.26 -8.75 -12.07
N ALA A 20 -4.43 -8.43 -12.62
CA ALA A 20 -5.69 -8.94 -12.10
C ALA A 20 -5.71 -10.47 -12.24
N HIS A 21 -6.28 -11.18 -11.26
CA HIS A 21 -6.49 -12.62 -11.40
C HIS A 21 -7.67 -12.86 -12.35
N PRO A 22 -7.53 -13.62 -13.45
CA PRO A 22 -8.57 -13.73 -14.46
C PRO A 22 -9.85 -14.46 -13.98
N GLU A 23 -9.72 -15.28 -12.95
CA GLU A 23 -10.81 -16.11 -12.41
C GLU A 23 -11.31 -15.64 -11.04
N ASP A 24 -10.67 -14.63 -10.43
CA ASP A 24 -11.04 -14.13 -9.10
C ASP A 24 -10.81 -12.61 -9.01
N ALA A 25 -11.89 -11.85 -9.09
CA ALA A 25 -11.84 -10.39 -9.05
C ALA A 25 -11.31 -9.81 -7.72
N GLN A 26 -11.24 -10.62 -6.66
CA GLN A 26 -10.70 -10.20 -5.36
C GLN A 26 -9.19 -10.49 -5.23
N ARG A 27 -8.55 -10.99 -6.28
CA ARG A 27 -7.15 -11.39 -6.28
C ARG A 27 -6.34 -10.67 -7.34
N CYS A 28 -5.06 -10.56 -7.07
CA CYS A 28 -4.05 -10.16 -8.06
C CYS A 28 -2.89 -11.15 -8.06
N ILE A 29 -2.19 -11.20 -9.18
CA ILE A 29 -1.03 -12.08 -9.39
C ILE A 29 0.18 -11.19 -9.60
N LYS A 30 1.20 -11.34 -8.74
CA LYS A 30 2.49 -10.66 -8.90
C LYS A 30 3.49 -11.60 -9.58
N ILE A 31 4.08 -11.13 -10.67
CA ILE A 31 5.13 -11.84 -11.42
C ILE A 31 6.47 -11.15 -11.21
N VAL A 32 7.50 -11.92 -10.85
CA VAL A 32 8.90 -11.45 -10.80
C VAL A 32 9.50 -11.57 -12.21
N TYR A 33 9.77 -10.44 -12.87
CA TYR A 33 10.32 -10.42 -14.22
C TYR A 33 11.81 -10.10 -14.26
N HIS A 34 12.36 -9.41 -13.25
CA HIS A 34 13.80 -9.16 -13.08
C HIS A 34 14.37 -10.06 -11.97
N ARG A 35 14.53 -11.35 -12.27
CA ARG A 35 14.99 -12.37 -11.30
C ARG A 35 16.44 -12.17 -10.90
N GLY A 36 17.33 -11.99 -11.88
CA GLY A 36 18.78 -11.86 -11.68
C GLY A 36 19.22 -10.61 -10.91
N ASP A 37 18.40 -9.57 -10.85
CA ASP A 37 18.69 -8.27 -10.21
C ASP A 37 18.10 -8.14 -8.79
N GLY A 38 17.94 -9.26 -8.08
CA GLY A 38 17.49 -9.29 -6.69
C GLY A 38 16.02 -9.61 -6.47
N GLY A 39 15.20 -9.70 -7.52
CA GLY A 39 13.77 -9.99 -7.43
C GLY A 39 13.47 -11.32 -6.72
N ASP A 40 14.22 -12.38 -7.01
CA ASP A 40 14.08 -13.68 -6.35
C ASP A 40 14.44 -13.62 -4.85
N LYS A 41 15.38 -12.77 -4.48
CA LYS A 41 15.77 -12.59 -3.08
C LYS A 41 14.69 -11.81 -2.30
N GLU A 42 14.12 -10.80 -2.93
CA GLU A 42 13.04 -10.02 -2.34
C GLU A 42 11.80 -10.87 -2.11
N ILE A 43 11.35 -11.63 -3.11
CA ILE A 43 10.16 -12.47 -2.98
C ILE A 43 10.35 -13.57 -1.93
N ARG A 44 11.50 -14.24 -1.89
CA ARG A 44 11.78 -15.26 -0.86
C ARG A 44 11.72 -14.68 0.55
N ARG A 45 12.22 -13.47 0.77
CA ARG A 45 12.15 -12.77 2.07
C ARG A 45 10.72 -12.41 2.42
N GLU A 46 9.96 -11.90 1.46
CA GLU A 46 8.56 -11.55 1.62
C GLU A 46 7.74 -12.78 2.00
N LEU A 47 7.83 -13.89 1.25
CA LEU A 47 7.10 -15.12 1.53
C LEU A 47 7.43 -15.71 2.91
N LYS A 48 8.71 -15.71 3.29
CA LYS A 48 9.12 -16.14 4.64
C LYS A 48 8.48 -15.27 5.71
N TYR A 49 8.37 -13.98 5.47
CA TYR A 49 7.76 -13.06 6.41
C TYR A 49 6.23 -13.21 6.46
N TYR A 50 5.56 -13.44 5.32
CA TYR A 50 4.13 -13.76 5.27
C TYR A 50 3.80 -15.05 6.03
N ALA A 51 4.64 -16.07 5.93
CA ALA A 51 4.50 -17.29 6.73
C ALA A 51 4.60 -17.02 8.25
N HIS A 52 5.45 -16.05 8.65
CA HIS A 52 5.51 -15.59 10.04
C HIS A 52 4.24 -14.79 10.43
N LEU A 53 3.78 -13.87 9.57
CA LEU A 53 2.56 -13.09 9.81
C LEU A 53 1.33 -13.98 9.93
N GLY A 54 1.16 -14.98 9.07
CA GLY A 54 0.02 -15.89 9.07
C GLY A 54 -0.20 -16.64 10.40
N ARG A 55 0.85 -16.76 11.23
CA ARG A 55 0.76 -17.39 12.55
C ARG A 55 0.32 -16.44 13.68
N ARG A 56 0.40 -15.11 13.48
CA ARG A 56 0.22 -14.15 14.56
C ARG A 56 -0.65 -12.93 14.23
N LEU A 57 -0.72 -12.56 12.95
CA LEU A 57 -1.45 -11.36 12.53
C LEU A 57 -2.96 -11.66 12.49
N LYS A 58 -3.72 -10.90 13.26
CA LYS A 58 -5.19 -10.98 13.28
C LYS A 58 -5.83 -9.98 12.35
N ASP A 59 -5.31 -8.76 12.33
CA ASP A 59 -5.79 -7.65 11.52
C ASP A 59 -4.97 -7.52 10.23
N TRP A 60 -5.60 -7.80 9.09
CA TRP A 60 -5.01 -7.73 7.75
C TRP A 60 -5.44 -6.49 6.97
N SER A 61 -6.14 -5.55 7.59
CA SER A 61 -6.70 -4.39 6.90
C SER A 61 -5.67 -3.50 6.22
N GLY A 62 -4.45 -3.42 6.75
CA GLY A 62 -3.38 -2.55 6.23
C GLY A 62 -2.32 -3.24 5.38
N ILE A 63 -2.48 -4.54 5.06
CA ILE A 63 -1.64 -5.28 4.10
C ILE A 63 -2.47 -6.36 3.38
N PRO A 64 -2.24 -6.64 2.07
CA PRO A 64 -2.92 -7.72 1.37
C PRO A 64 -2.49 -9.08 1.92
N ARG A 65 -3.39 -10.05 1.97
CA ARG A 65 -3.06 -11.44 2.30
C ARG A 65 -2.38 -12.11 1.12
N TYR A 66 -1.49 -13.04 1.42
CA TYR A 66 -0.89 -13.95 0.45
C TYR A 66 -1.67 -15.27 0.40
N HIS A 67 -1.99 -15.75 -0.80
CA HIS A 67 -2.85 -16.92 -1.03
C HIS A 67 -2.13 -18.09 -1.73
N GLY A 68 -0.82 -18.01 -1.88
CA GLY A 68 -0.06 -19.08 -2.53
C GLY A 68 0.44 -18.71 -3.92
N THR A 69 0.87 -19.72 -4.66
CA THR A 69 1.41 -19.57 -6.01
C THR A 69 0.51 -20.20 -7.05
N VAL A 70 0.60 -19.70 -8.28
CA VAL A 70 -0.05 -20.26 -9.47
C VAL A 70 0.95 -20.31 -10.62
N GLU A 71 0.80 -21.27 -11.53
CA GLU A 71 1.59 -21.34 -12.74
C GLU A 71 0.94 -20.50 -13.84
N THR A 72 1.73 -19.60 -14.43
CA THR A 72 1.30 -18.70 -15.51
C THR A 72 2.22 -18.81 -16.73
N ASP A 73 1.78 -18.30 -17.87
CA ASP A 73 2.60 -18.17 -19.08
C ASP A 73 3.78 -17.18 -18.92
N CYS A 74 3.76 -16.36 -17.85
CA CYS A 74 4.85 -15.46 -17.48
C CYS A 74 5.74 -16.05 -16.35
N GLY A 75 5.60 -17.33 -16.02
CA GLY A 75 6.28 -18.02 -14.92
C GLY A 75 5.44 -18.10 -13.65
N THR A 76 6.08 -18.44 -12.53
CA THR A 76 5.38 -18.56 -11.25
C THR A 76 4.81 -17.25 -10.77
N GLY A 77 3.50 -17.19 -10.59
CA GLY A 77 2.76 -16.06 -10.05
C GLY A 77 2.52 -16.20 -8.55
N TYR A 78 2.53 -15.08 -7.84
CA TYR A 78 2.27 -14.99 -6.40
C TYR A 78 0.95 -14.28 -6.18
N VAL A 79 -0.02 -14.98 -5.59
CA VAL A 79 -1.41 -14.52 -5.45
C VAL A 79 -1.58 -13.74 -4.16
N TYR A 80 -2.15 -12.53 -4.27
CA TYR A 80 -2.47 -11.65 -3.15
C TYR A 80 -3.90 -11.11 -3.27
N ASP A 81 -4.43 -10.52 -2.19
CA ASP A 81 -5.63 -9.70 -2.28
C ASP A 81 -5.40 -8.53 -3.24
N VAL A 82 -6.37 -8.25 -4.10
CA VAL A 82 -6.41 -6.98 -4.81
C VAL A 82 -6.99 -5.91 -3.87
N ILE A 83 -6.40 -4.72 -3.91
CA ILE A 83 -6.91 -3.59 -3.13
C ILE A 83 -7.62 -2.66 -4.11
N ALA A 84 -8.94 -2.74 -4.10
CA ALA A 84 -9.83 -1.92 -4.91
C ALA A 84 -10.80 -1.16 -4.00
N ASP A 85 -11.15 0.05 -4.38
CA ASP A 85 -12.08 0.90 -3.67
C ASP A 85 -13.50 0.30 -3.65
N PHE A 86 -14.37 0.77 -2.76
CA PHE A 86 -15.75 0.29 -2.61
C PHE A 86 -16.58 0.40 -3.91
N ASP A 87 -16.18 1.29 -4.83
CA ASP A 87 -16.80 1.44 -6.17
C ASP A 87 -16.17 0.55 -7.25
N GLY A 88 -15.27 -0.36 -6.85
CA GLY A 88 -14.60 -1.32 -7.74
C GLY A 88 -13.40 -0.75 -8.51
N LYS A 89 -13.08 0.54 -8.35
CA LYS A 89 -11.91 1.13 -9.01
C LYS A 89 -10.62 0.78 -8.27
N PRO A 90 -9.47 0.73 -8.96
CA PRO A 90 -8.19 0.61 -8.30
C PRO A 90 -7.96 1.76 -7.32
N SER A 91 -7.54 1.44 -6.08
CA SER A 91 -7.15 2.45 -5.11
C SER A 91 -5.92 3.21 -5.57
N ILE A 92 -5.92 4.54 -5.42
CA ILE A 92 -4.76 5.38 -5.76
C ILE A 92 -3.63 5.19 -4.75
N THR A 93 -2.41 5.44 -5.19
CA THR A 93 -1.25 5.42 -4.30
C THR A 93 -1.20 6.67 -3.40
N LEU A 94 -0.49 6.56 -2.28
CA LEU A 94 -0.29 7.69 -1.37
C LEU A 94 0.51 8.83 -2.02
N ILE A 95 1.37 8.52 -3.02
CA ILE A 95 2.06 9.57 -3.77
C ILE A 95 1.09 10.34 -4.66
N GLU A 96 0.21 9.64 -5.39
CA GLU A 96 -0.84 10.26 -6.20
C GLU A 96 -1.79 11.10 -5.33
N PHE A 97 -2.18 10.57 -4.18
CA PHE A 97 -3.00 11.31 -3.21
C PHE A 97 -2.30 12.60 -2.77
N ALA A 98 -1.03 12.53 -2.35
CA ALA A 98 -0.25 13.69 -1.91
C ALA A 98 -0.06 14.75 -3.01
N GLU A 99 0.11 14.31 -4.26
CA GLU A 99 0.22 15.20 -5.42
C GLU A 99 -1.11 15.88 -5.77
N GLN A 100 -2.24 15.23 -5.48
CA GLN A 100 -3.60 15.72 -5.73
C GLN A 100 -4.11 16.68 -4.65
N CYS A 101 -3.45 16.80 -3.50
CA CYS A 101 -3.87 17.70 -2.42
C CYS A 101 -3.94 19.16 -2.90
N ARG A 102 -5.12 19.79 -2.81
CA ARG A 102 -5.41 21.16 -3.24
C ARG A 102 -6.00 22.03 -2.13
N TYR A 103 -6.59 21.43 -1.10
CA TYR A 103 -7.28 22.09 -0.02
C TYR A 103 -6.71 21.68 1.34
N GLU A 104 -7.02 22.44 2.38
CA GLU A 104 -6.57 22.15 3.75
C GLU A 104 -7.11 20.80 4.24
N GLU A 105 -8.33 20.45 3.88
CA GLU A 105 -8.97 19.16 4.23
C GLU A 105 -8.22 17.97 3.64
N ASP A 106 -7.67 18.11 2.41
CA ASP A 106 -6.88 17.06 1.78
C ASP A 106 -5.59 16.80 2.59
N ILE A 107 -4.96 17.88 3.08
CA ILE A 107 -3.77 17.76 3.94
C ILE A 107 -4.11 17.16 5.30
N ALA A 108 -5.25 17.53 5.86
CA ALA A 108 -5.73 16.93 7.11
C ALA A 108 -5.97 15.42 6.94
N GLN A 109 -6.58 15.00 5.83
CA GLN A 109 -6.78 13.59 5.48
C GLN A 109 -5.44 12.88 5.26
N LEU A 110 -4.49 13.49 4.55
CA LEU A 110 -3.13 12.95 4.39
C LEU A 110 -2.45 12.70 5.74
N ARG A 111 -2.51 13.67 6.65
CA ARG A 111 -1.96 13.53 8.01
C ARG A 111 -2.64 12.40 8.79
N GLN A 112 -3.95 12.25 8.64
CA GLN A 112 -4.70 11.16 9.26
C GLN A 112 -4.27 9.79 8.71
N LEU A 113 -4.17 9.63 7.39
CA LEU A 113 -3.69 8.41 6.73
C LEU A 113 -2.29 8.03 7.21
N LEU A 114 -1.38 9.00 7.30
CA LEU A 114 -0.02 8.78 7.81
C LEU A 114 -0.04 8.32 9.27
N LYS A 115 -0.88 8.91 10.12
CA LYS A 115 -1.05 8.51 11.53
C LYS A 115 -1.60 7.09 11.65
N GLN A 116 -2.62 6.75 10.86
CA GLN A 116 -3.21 5.41 10.82
C GLN A 116 -2.18 4.37 10.35
N LEU A 117 -1.44 4.66 9.28
CA LEU A 117 -0.38 3.79 8.75
C LEU A 117 0.68 3.50 9.82
N LYS A 118 1.21 4.56 10.47
CA LYS A 118 2.22 4.41 11.52
C LYS A 118 1.71 3.52 12.65
N ARG A 119 0.49 3.80 13.13
CA ARG A 119 -0.15 3.06 14.20
C ARG A 119 -0.36 1.59 13.82
N TYR A 120 -0.93 1.33 12.65
CA TYR A 120 -1.15 -0.04 12.16
C TYR A 120 0.15 -0.87 12.12
N LEU A 121 1.23 -0.30 11.54
CA LEU A 121 2.52 -0.98 11.46
C LEU A 121 3.10 -1.26 12.85
N GLN A 122 2.96 -0.33 13.80
CA GLN A 122 3.50 -0.45 15.16
C GLN A 122 2.69 -1.45 16.00
N ASP A 123 1.36 -1.34 16.02
CA ASP A 123 0.47 -2.19 16.82
C ASP A 123 0.58 -3.66 16.36
N ASN A 124 0.66 -3.87 15.05
CA ASN A 124 0.79 -5.19 14.45
C ASN A 124 2.25 -5.65 14.29
N ARG A 125 3.24 -4.84 14.70
CA ARG A 125 4.68 -5.12 14.58
C ARG A 125 5.06 -5.59 13.17
N ILE A 126 4.55 -4.90 12.14
CA ILE A 126 4.82 -5.22 10.74
C ILE A 126 6.13 -4.54 10.32
N VAL A 127 7.05 -5.34 9.80
CA VAL A 127 8.32 -4.88 9.27
C VAL A 127 8.22 -4.76 7.76
N THR A 128 8.78 -3.69 7.21
CA THR A 128 8.93 -3.50 5.76
C THR A 128 10.41 -3.45 5.37
N MET A 129 10.75 -3.90 4.18
CA MET A 129 12.10 -3.78 3.62
C MET A 129 12.41 -2.32 3.30
N SER A 130 11.42 -1.62 2.76
CA SER A 130 11.42 -0.16 2.56
C SER A 130 9.98 0.35 2.64
N LEU A 131 9.81 1.60 3.07
CA LEU A 131 8.52 2.28 3.08
C LEU A 131 8.56 3.39 2.04
N LYS A 132 7.68 3.32 1.03
CA LYS A 132 7.64 4.28 -0.09
C LYS A 132 6.18 4.66 -0.38
N PRO A 133 5.86 5.95 -0.67
CA PRO A 133 4.48 6.37 -0.90
C PRO A 133 3.79 5.67 -2.08
N GLN A 134 4.55 5.31 -3.12
CA GLN A 134 4.03 4.54 -4.26
C GLN A 134 3.67 3.09 -3.94
N ASN A 135 4.11 2.56 -2.79
CA ASN A 135 3.80 1.21 -2.33
C ASN A 135 2.72 1.19 -1.22
N ILE A 136 2.03 2.32 -1.05
CA ILE A 136 0.93 2.45 -0.10
C ILE A 136 -0.29 2.89 -0.90
N LEU A 137 -1.38 2.15 -0.79
CA LEU A 137 -2.65 2.45 -1.43
C LEU A 137 -3.56 3.16 -0.43
N CYS A 138 -4.26 4.18 -0.90
CA CYS A 138 -5.32 4.88 -0.17
C CYS A 138 -6.64 4.18 -0.46
N HIS A 139 -6.92 3.08 0.24
CA HIS A 139 -8.08 2.23 0.01
C HIS A 139 -9.34 2.86 0.57
N ARG A 140 -10.25 3.27 -0.30
CA ARG A 140 -11.57 3.79 0.06
C ARG A 140 -12.51 2.62 0.34
N ILE A 141 -12.78 2.38 1.62
CA ILE A 141 -13.71 1.31 2.04
C ILE A 141 -15.17 1.76 2.05
N SER A 142 -15.40 3.08 2.04
CA SER A 142 -16.70 3.72 1.86
C SER A 142 -16.53 5.13 1.28
N GLU A 143 -17.63 5.88 1.11
CA GLU A 143 -17.58 7.29 0.68
C GLU A 143 -16.81 8.19 1.65
N SER A 144 -16.84 7.88 2.94
CA SER A 144 -16.26 8.70 4.01
C SER A 144 -15.01 8.10 4.64
N GLU A 145 -14.68 6.85 4.34
CA GLU A 145 -13.59 6.16 5.04
C GLU A 145 -12.52 5.67 4.06
N VAL A 146 -11.28 6.10 4.35
CA VAL A 146 -10.07 5.71 3.60
C VAL A 146 -9.06 5.15 4.58
N ILE A 147 -8.48 4.00 4.26
CA ILE A 147 -7.42 3.37 5.04
C ILE A 147 -6.15 3.20 4.22
N PRO A 148 -4.96 3.33 4.83
CA PRO A 148 -3.70 3.11 4.13
C PRO A 148 -3.33 1.62 4.12
N VAL A 149 -3.03 1.07 2.94
CA VAL A 149 -2.64 -0.33 2.75
C VAL A 149 -1.26 -0.42 2.12
N VAL A 150 -0.30 -1.05 2.81
CA VAL A 150 1.05 -1.30 2.26
C VAL A 150 0.98 -2.51 1.32
N CYS A 151 1.12 -2.28 0.02
CA CYS A 151 0.94 -3.32 -0.98
C CYS A 151 2.25 -4.01 -1.42
N ASP A 152 3.43 -3.51 -1.02
CA ASP A 152 4.72 -4.07 -1.45
C ASP A 152 5.83 -3.89 -0.41
N ASN A 153 6.96 -4.63 -0.60
CA ASN A 153 8.13 -4.58 0.28
C ASN A 153 7.87 -4.98 1.74
N ILE A 154 6.90 -5.85 1.98
CA ILE A 154 6.58 -6.37 3.32
C ILE A 154 7.61 -7.45 3.68
N GLY A 155 8.30 -7.26 4.80
CA GLY A 155 9.32 -8.21 5.24
C GLY A 155 10.59 -7.57 5.75
N GLU A 156 11.59 -8.39 6.03
CA GLU A 156 12.86 -7.95 6.57
C GLU A 156 13.99 -8.08 5.54
N SER A 157 14.74 -6.98 5.34
CA SER A 157 15.84 -6.92 4.38
C SER A 157 17.16 -7.53 4.90
N THR A 158 17.29 -7.71 6.22
CA THR A 158 18.50 -8.21 6.88
C THR A 158 18.57 -9.73 6.88
N LEU A 159 19.80 -10.30 6.91
CA LEU A 159 20.02 -11.74 7.01
C LEU A 159 19.53 -12.29 8.36
N ILE A 160 19.78 -11.55 9.43
CA ILE A 160 19.29 -11.90 10.78
C ILE A 160 18.01 -11.10 11.03
N PRO A 161 16.85 -11.75 11.17
CA PRO A 161 15.55 -11.07 11.27
C PRO A 161 15.26 -10.57 12.70
N LEU A 162 16.15 -9.75 13.25
CA LEU A 162 16.04 -9.22 14.61
C LEU A 162 14.75 -8.42 14.84
N ALA A 163 14.31 -7.66 13.84
CA ALA A 163 13.08 -6.89 13.95
C ALA A 163 11.83 -7.78 13.89
N THR A 164 11.91 -8.97 13.32
CA THR A 164 10.84 -9.96 13.34
C THR A 164 10.70 -10.60 14.75
N TRP A 165 11.81 -10.81 15.45
CA TRP A 165 11.82 -11.52 16.73
C TRP A 165 11.72 -10.60 17.95
N SER A 166 12.26 -9.37 17.86
CA SER A 166 12.30 -8.42 18.97
C SER A 166 11.38 -7.22 18.73
N LYS A 167 10.44 -6.97 19.66
CA LYS A 167 9.56 -5.78 19.63
C LYS A 167 10.37 -4.49 19.58
N TRP A 168 11.44 -4.39 20.39
CA TRP A 168 12.28 -3.20 20.46
C TRP A 168 13.02 -2.96 19.12
N CYS A 169 13.63 -4.02 18.54
CA CYS A 169 14.27 -3.93 17.23
C CYS A 169 13.27 -3.55 16.12
N CYS A 170 12.05 -4.11 16.18
CA CYS A 170 10.96 -3.78 15.26
C CYS A 170 10.64 -2.28 15.33
N LEU A 171 10.34 -1.75 16.51
CA LEU A 171 9.97 -0.34 16.68
C LEU A 171 11.11 0.60 16.27
N ARG A 172 12.37 0.28 16.61
CA ARG A 172 13.53 1.09 16.17
C ARG A 172 13.70 1.08 14.65
N LYS A 173 13.51 -0.08 14.01
CA LYS A 173 13.56 -0.17 12.55
C LYS A 173 12.43 0.62 11.90
N GLN A 174 11.20 0.47 12.41
CA GLN A 174 10.04 1.22 11.93
C GLN A 174 10.25 2.73 12.06
N GLU A 175 10.76 3.22 13.20
CA GLU A 175 10.99 4.65 13.40
C GLU A 175 12.07 5.20 12.43
N ARG A 176 13.13 4.44 12.18
CA ARG A 176 14.17 4.82 11.19
C ARG A 176 13.60 4.85 9.77
N LEU A 177 12.77 3.88 9.39
CA LEU A 177 12.13 3.85 8.08
C LEU A 177 11.10 4.97 7.95
N TRP A 178 10.37 5.26 9.04
CA TRP A 178 9.37 6.32 9.09
C TRP A 178 9.99 7.71 8.85
N LYS A 179 11.08 8.03 9.51
CA LYS A 179 11.80 9.30 9.29
C LYS A 179 12.21 9.50 7.83
N ARG A 180 12.71 8.44 7.18
CA ARG A 180 13.06 8.47 5.75
C ARG A 180 11.83 8.58 4.85
N PHE A 181 10.74 7.96 5.26
CA PHE A 181 9.49 7.93 4.51
C PHE A 181 8.84 9.31 4.45
N ILE A 182 8.65 9.97 5.59
CA ILE A 182 8.04 11.32 5.61
C ILE A 182 8.93 12.41 4.98
N ALA A 183 10.24 12.16 4.91
CA ALA A 183 11.18 13.06 4.24
C ALA A 183 11.22 12.89 2.72
N GLN A 184 10.46 11.96 2.12
CA GLN A 184 10.40 11.82 0.67
C GLN A 184 9.72 13.04 0.04
N PRO A 185 10.23 13.54 -1.13
CA PRO A 185 9.84 14.86 -1.65
C PRO A 185 8.33 15.06 -1.78
N ALA A 186 7.60 14.08 -2.32
CA ALA A 186 6.16 14.20 -2.51
C ALA A 186 5.42 14.45 -1.19
N LEU A 187 5.75 13.71 -0.11
CA LEU A 187 5.13 13.87 1.20
C LEU A 187 5.60 15.14 1.89
N ALA A 188 6.91 15.42 1.86
CA ALA A 188 7.47 16.62 2.48
C ALA A 188 6.87 17.91 1.89
N ILE A 189 6.77 17.98 0.56
CA ILE A 189 6.15 19.12 -0.15
C ILE A 189 4.66 19.21 0.21
N ALA A 190 3.92 18.10 0.13
CA ALA A 190 2.49 18.11 0.43
C ALA A 190 2.20 18.56 1.87
N LEU A 191 2.95 18.07 2.85
CA LEU A 191 2.77 18.39 4.27
C LEU A 191 3.14 19.83 4.64
N GLN A 192 3.93 20.52 3.79
CA GLN A 192 4.35 21.91 3.97
C GLN A 192 3.50 22.91 3.16
N LYS A 193 2.55 22.41 2.33
CA LYS A 193 1.65 23.30 1.59
C LYS A 193 0.79 24.11 2.57
N ASP A 194 0.75 25.41 2.35
CA ASP A 194 -0.20 26.32 2.97
C ASP A 194 -1.37 26.47 2.00
N LEU A 195 -2.46 25.76 2.26
CA LEU A 195 -3.62 25.67 1.40
C LEU A 195 -4.83 26.32 2.08
N GLN A 196 -5.72 26.87 1.26
CA GLN A 196 -6.98 27.44 1.74
C GLN A 196 -8.01 26.31 1.99
N PRO A 197 -8.95 26.51 2.91
CA PRO A 197 -10.08 25.61 3.10
C PRO A 197 -10.92 25.56 1.82
N ARG A 198 -11.60 24.44 1.60
CA ARG A 198 -12.52 24.27 0.48
C ARG A 198 -13.73 25.19 0.67
N GLU A 199 -14.04 26.04 -0.30
CA GLU A 199 -15.23 26.87 -0.25
C GLU A 199 -16.48 26.00 -0.10
N SER A 200 -17.24 26.21 0.96
CA SER A 200 -18.54 25.60 1.14
C SER A 200 -19.46 26.13 0.04
N LYS A 201 -19.91 25.28 -0.89
CA LYS A 201 -21.03 25.61 -1.75
C LYS A 201 -22.27 25.79 -0.84
N THR A 202 -22.46 27.02 -0.34
CA THR A 202 -23.73 27.42 0.25
C THR A 202 -24.73 27.35 -0.90
N LEU A 203 -25.62 26.34 -0.85
CA LEU A 203 -26.84 26.33 -1.65
C LEU A 203 -27.62 27.58 -1.28
N ALA A 204 -27.47 28.63 -2.08
CA ALA A 204 -28.38 29.76 -2.06
C ALA A 204 -29.75 29.23 -2.53
N LEU A 205 -30.54 28.80 -1.57
CA LEU A 205 -32.00 28.73 -1.69
C LEU A 205 -32.46 30.18 -1.81
N THR A 206 -32.41 30.75 -2.99
CA THR A 206 -33.19 31.94 -3.31
C THR A 206 -34.65 31.53 -3.31
N SER A 207 -35.28 31.79 -2.19
CA SER A 207 -36.74 32.04 -2.11
C SER A 207 -37.13 32.99 -3.25
N ARG A 208 -37.82 32.50 -4.24
CA ARG A 208 -38.69 33.30 -5.10
C ARG A 208 -40.09 33.04 -4.62
N GLU A 209 -40.50 33.85 -3.67
CA GLU A 209 -41.89 34.20 -3.46
C GLU A 209 -42.05 35.68 -3.89
N ALA A 210 -42.77 35.90 -4.96
CA ALA A 210 -43.64 37.04 -5.20
C ALA A 210 -44.46 36.77 -6.45
#